data_b52cc719411c919c002e4bc51ed8938e
#
_entry.id   b52cc719411c919c002e4bc51ed8938e
#
_cell.length_a   1.000
_cell.length_b   1.000
_cell.length_c   1.000
_cell.angle_alpha   90.00
_cell.angle_beta   90.00
_cell.angle_gamma   90.00
#
_symmetry.space_group_name_H-M   'P 1'
#
loop_
_entity.id
_entity.type
_entity.pdbx_description
1 polymer ?
#
loop_
_entity_poly.entity_id
_entity_poly.type
_entity_poly.pdbx_seq_one_letter_code
_entity_poly.pdbx_strand_id
1 'polypeptide(L)'
;MKKFIFLSLLLVLLVSGCSLTIPTSKRAKALKPEEAKAAAEKFINENLLPSNIKATINSATLEGDVYNISLDVEGKNYTSYMTKDGSKFFQSGIDMATASQSEQAAGAQASQADANVPKSDKPKVELFVMTHCPYGLQAEKGILPVFAALGDKIDASIKFVSYFMHGDQEEQETYNQVCIRQEQAAKFDAYLNCFVIEGDSAKCAAQAGVDKAKLTSCVAAKAKDYYKSDSALSQSYGVEGSPTLVINGVQSSAGRDAASYLAGICAAFNNASAECGQQLSSASPAAGFGAGVDSSGAAAGCATPQ
;
A
#
# COMPACT_ATOMS: atom_id res chain seq x y z
N MET A 1 -0.11 49.29 81.61
CA MET A 1 -1.52 49.28 81.85
C MET A 1 -2.26 49.64 80.59
N LYS A 2 -2.24 48.87 79.55
CA LYS A 2 -3.07 49.09 78.34
C LYS A 2 -3.51 47.72 77.87
N LYS A 3 -4.84 47.49 77.91
CA LYS A 3 -5.51 46.26 77.44
C LYS A 3 -5.55 46.29 75.93
N PHE A 4 -5.00 45.28 75.25
CA PHE A 4 -5.18 45.06 73.82
C PHE A 4 -6.31 44.06 73.66
N ILE A 5 -7.38 44.49 73.01
CA ILE A 5 -8.49 43.67 72.56
C ILE A 5 -8.14 43.12 71.21
N PHE A 6 -8.02 41.78 71.12
CA PHE A 6 -7.87 41.04 69.82
C PHE A 6 -9.26 40.80 69.26
N LEU A 7 -9.55 41.48 68.16
CA LEU A 7 -10.76 41.25 67.36
C LEU A 7 -10.45 40.14 66.35
N SER A 8 -10.97 38.93 66.60
CA SER A 8 -10.87 37.78 65.67
C SER A 8 -11.89 37.98 64.57
N LEU A 9 -11.42 38.29 63.38
CA LEU A 9 -12.20 38.31 62.12
C LEU A 9 -12.32 36.91 61.55
N LEU A 10 -13.49 36.29 61.69
CA LEU A 10 -13.79 34.96 61.15
C LEU A 10 -14.11 35.11 59.66
N LEU A 11 -13.17 34.81 58.77
CA LEU A 11 -13.35 34.81 57.33
C LEU A 11 -13.98 33.48 56.89
N VAL A 12 -15.27 33.48 56.60
CA VAL A 12 -15.98 32.32 56.04
C VAL A 12 -15.72 32.27 54.52
N LEU A 13 -14.86 31.36 54.10
CA LEU A 13 -14.64 31.02 52.68
C LEU A 13 -15.81 30.16 52.20
N LEU A 14 -16.73 30.75 51.45
CA LEU A 14 -17.72 30.02 50.67
C LEU A 14 -17.01 29.36 49.47
N VAL A 15 -16.68 28.08 49.61
CA VAL A 15 -16.23 27.25 48.50
C VAL A 15 -17.45 26.87 47.70
N SER A 16 -17.71 27.62 46.61
CA SER A 16 -18.68 27.25 45.56
C SER A 16 -18.14 26.04 44.83
N GLY A 17 -18.59 24.85 45.22
CA GLY A 17 -18.26 23.59 44.51
C GLY A 17 -18.86 23.58 43.14
N CYS A 18 -18.08 23.95 42.11
CA CYS A 18 -18.37 23.57 40.73
C CYS A 18 -18.26 22.07 40.62
N SER A 19 -19.36 21.34 40.68
CA SER A 19 -19.42 19.94 40.27
C SER A 19 -19.18 19.86 38.78
N LEU A 20 -17.90 19.59 38.38
CA LEU A 20 -17.58 19.15 37.03
C LEU A 20 -18.19 17.75 36.85
N THR A 21 -19.38 17.69 36.30
CA THR A 21 -19.92 16.45 35.74
C THR A 21 -19.11 16.09 34.50
N ILE A 22 -18.09 15.28 34.68
CA ILE A 22 -17.41 14.61 33.56
C ILE A 22 -18.48 13.73 32.92
N PRO A 23 -18.81 13.91 31.62
CA PRO A 23 -19.73 13.00 30.96
C PRO A 23 -19.07 11.63 30.96
N THR A 24 -19.59 10.72 31.77
CA THR A 24 -19.24 9.31 31.70
C THR A 24 -19.68 8.82 30.32
N SER A 25 -18.75 8.70 29.39
CA SER A 25 -18.97 8.00 28.13
C SER A 25 -19.63 6.66 28.48
N LYS A 26 -20.88 6.47 28.04
CA LYS A 26 -21.56 5.18 28.17
C LYS A 26 -20.69 4.15 27.49
N ARG A 27 -19.99 3.35 28.27
CA ARG A 27 -19.19 2.22 27.75
C ARG A 27 -20.16 1.36 26.97
N ALA A 28 -20.02 1.33 25.64
CA ALA A 28 -20.89 0.56 24.79
C ALA A 28 -20.83 -0.91 25.23
N LYS A 29 -21.98 -1.57 25.31
CA LYS A 29 -22.09 -2.95 25.78
C LYS A 29 -21.37 -3.85 24.77
N ALA A 30 -20.50 -4.74 25.26
CA ALA A 30 -19.90 -5.76 24.41
C ALA A 30 -20.99 -6.64 23.76
N LEU A 31 -20.87 -6.88 22.48
CA LEU A 31 -21.70 -7.83 21.74
C LEU A 31 -21.38 -9.25 22.21
N LYS A 32 -22.32 -10.17 22.06
CA LYS A 32 -22.05 -11.61 22.14
C LYS A 32 -21.46 -12.10 20.82
N PRO A 33 -20.73 -13.23 20.77
CA PRO A 33 -20.15 -13.75 19.53
C PRO A 33 -21.15 -13.86 18.37
N GLU A 34 -22.35 -14.34 18.61
CA GLU A 34 -23.39 -14.47 17.59
C GLU A 34 -23.93 -13.10 17.12
N GLU A 35 -24.02 -12.13 18.02
CA GLU A 35 -24.40 -10.76 17.70
C GLU A 35 -23.29 -10.07 16.87
N ALA A 36 -22.02 -10.34 17.20
CA ALA A 36 -20.84 -9.85 16.47
C ALA A 36 -20.78 -10.46 15.07
N LYS A 37 -21.03 -11.77 14.95
CA LYS A 37 -21.11 -12.48 13.67
C LYS A 37 -22.19 -11.87 12.76
N ALA A 38 -23.40 -11.70 13.26
CA ALA A 38 -24.50 -11.13 12.49
C ALA A 38 -24.25 -9.67 12.10
N ALA A 39 -23.64 -8.87 12.99
CA ALA A 39 -23.31 -7.48 12.72
C ALA A 39 -22.24 -7.36 11.63
N ALA A 40 -21.18 -8.18 11.70
CA ALA A 40 -20.12 -8.22 10.71
C ALA A 40 -20.64 -8.67 9.33
N GLU A 41 -21.44 -9.75 9.28
CA GLU A 41 -22.02 -10.26 8.05
C GLU A 41 -22.89 -9.22 7.35
N LYS A 42 -23.77 -8.58 8.13
CA LYS A 42 -24.62 -7.51 7.62
C LYS A 42 -23.78 -6.35 7.06
N PHE A 43 -22.82 -5.86 7.85
CA PHE A 43 -22.00 -4.72 7.43
C PHE A 43 -21.20 -5.02 6.15
N ILE A 44 -20.56 -6.18 6.07
CA ILE A 44 -19.77 -6.60 4.90
C ILE A 44 -20.65 -6.70 3.66
N ASN A 45 -21.80 -7.39 3.77
CA ASN A 45 -22.69 -7.62 2.63
C ASN A 45 -23.43 -6.37 2.15
N GLU A 46 -23.67 -5.40 3.03
CA GLU A 46 -24.37 -4.16 2.68
C GLU A 46 -23.45 -3.03 2.25
N ASN A 47 -22.16 -3.02 2.70
CA ASN A 47 -21.28 -1.86 2.54
C ASN A 47 -19.96 -2.16 1.85
N LEU A 48 -19.49 -3.42 1.82
CA LEU A 48 -18.15 -3.73 1.31
C LEU A 48 -18.16 -4.60 0.05
N LEU A 49 -19.26 -5.29 -0.24
CA LEU A 49 -19.36 -6.18 -1.38
C LEU A 49 -20.39 -5.70 -2.39
N PRO A 50 -20.17 -5.93 -3.70
CA PRO A 50 -21.19 -5.76 -4.71
C PRO A 50 -22.42 -6.64 -4.41
N SER A 51 -23.60 -6.22 -4.83
CA SER A 51 -24.88 -6.89 -4.52
C SER A 51 -25.00 -8.34 -5.02
N ASN A 52 -24.17 -8.73 -5.99
CA ASN A 52 -24.10 -10.08 -6.56
C ASN A 52 -23.11 -11.00 -5.83
N ILE A 53 -22.32 -10.49 -4.88
CA ILE A 53 -21.36 -11.26 -4.07
C ILE A 53 -21.81 -11.24 -2.62
N LYS A 54 -21.63 -12.36 -1.92
CA LYS A 54 -21.99 -12.47 -0.50
C LYS A 54 -20.85 -13.08 0.31
N ALA A 55 -20.60 -12.48 1.47
CA ALA A 55 -19.78 -13.08 2.51
C ALA A 55 -20.63 -13.92 3.44
N THR A 56 -20.08 -15.01 3.91
CA THR A 56 -20.60 -15.83 5.01
C THR A 56 -19.60 -15.79 6.15
N ILE A 57 -20.05 -15.46 7.37
CA ILE A 57 -19.16 -15.43 8.53
C ILE A 57 -19.08 -16.82 9.14
N ASN A 58 -17.90 -17.42 9.12
CA ASN A 58 -17.62 -18.72 9.70
C ASN A 58 -17.59 -18.65 11.24
N SER A 59 -16.83 -17.71 11.79
CA SER A 59 -16.71 -17.53 13.25
C SER A 59 -16.44 -16.07 13.64
N ALA A 60 -16.81 -15.74 14.88
CA ALA A 60 -16.43 -14.49 15.57
C ALA A 60 -15.89 -14.84 16.95
N THR A 61 -14.59 -14.72 17.14
CA THR A 61 -13.89 -15.06 18.40
C THR A 61 -13.40 -13.79 19.08
N LEU A 62 -13.78 -13.57 20.34
CA LEU A 62 -13.35 -12.40 21.08
C LEU A 62 -11.91 -12.59 21.60
N GLU A 63 -11.01 -11.73 21.18
CA GLU A 63 -9.61 -11.67 21.59
C GLU A 63 -9.34 -10.29 22.23
N GLY A 64 -9.35 -10.25 23.55
CA GLY A 64 -9.24 -8.98 24.29
C GLY A 64 -10.45 -8.07 24.09
N ASP A 65 -10.25 -6.94 23.41
CA ASP A 65 -11.29 -5.96 23.11
C ASP A 65 -11.73 -5.97 21.62
N VAL A 66 -11.28 -6.98 20.85
CA VAL A 66 -11.53 -7.12 19.42
C VAL A 66 -12.07 -8.50 19.08
N TYR A 67 -13.04 -8.57 18.20
CA TYR A 67 -13.47 -9.80 17.58
C TYR A 67 -12.58 -10.12 16.37
N ASN A 68 -12.01 -11.32 16.35
CA ASN A 68 -11.42 -11.93 15.17
C ASN A 68 -12.57 -12.58 14.37
N ILE A 69 -12.81 -12.13 13.15
CA ILE A 69 -13.90 -12.54 12.28
C ILE A 69 -13.35 -13.37 11.13
N SER A 70 -13.62 -14.67 11.11
CA SER A 70 -13.32 -15.52 9.97
C SER A 70 -14.52 -15.54 9.02
N LEU A 71 -14.28 -15.24 7.75
CA LEU A 71 -15.33 -15.17 6.73
C LEU A 71 -14.91 -15.85 5.42
N ASP A 72 -15.90 -16.31 4.68
CA ASP A 72 -15.76 -16.84 3.34
C ASP A 72 -16.45 -15.93 2.33
N VAL A 73 -15.76 -15.65 1.22
CA VAL A 73 -16.32 -14.95 0.06
C VAL A 73 -15.97 -15.76 -1.18
N GLU A 74 -16.97 -16.29 -1.84
CA GLU A 74 -16.82 -17.11 -3.05
C GLU A 74 -15.84 -18.29 -2.90
N GLY A 75 -15.82 -18.95 -1.72
CA GLY A 75 -14.94 -20.07 -1.42
C GLY A 75 -13.53 -19.68 -0.97
N LYS A 76 -13.25 -18.40 -0.80
CA LYS A 76 -11.98 -17.90 -0.26
C LYS A 76 -12.18 -17.44 1.19
N ASN A 77 -11.28 -17.88 2.07
CA ASN A 77 -11.30 -17.50 3.48
C ASN A 77 -10.52 -16.22 3.73
N TYR A 78 -11.13 -15.32 4.52
CA TYR A 78 -10.53 -14.06 4.96
C TYR A 78 -10.63 -13.94 6.47
N THR A 79 -9.76 -13.09 7.05
CA THR A 79 -9.82 -12.70 8.46
C THR A 79 -9.96 -11.19 8.54
N SER A 80 -10.96 -10.74 9.30
CA SER A 80 -11.22 -9.33 9.59
C SER A 80 -11.40 -9.13 11.09
N TYR A 81 -11.48 -7.90 11.54
CA TYR A 81 -11.57 -7.58 12.96
C TYR A 81 -12.68 -6.58 13.22
N MET A 82 -13.29 -6.64 14.40
CA MET A 82 -14.31 -5.70 14.83
C MET A 82 -14.16 -5.42 16.33
N THR A 83 -14.32 -4.16 16.76
CA THR A 83 -14.33 -3.85 18.19
C THR A 83 -15.43 -4.62 18.89
N LYS A 84 -15.22 -4.99 20.16
CA LYS A 84 -16.15 -5.81 20.96
C LYS A 84 -17.57 -5.22 21.07
N ASP A 85 -17.70 -3.93 20.90
CA ASP A 85 -18.99 -3.20 20.89
C ASP A 85 -19.62 -3.08 19.50
N GLY A 86 -18.95 -3.60 18.44
CA GLY A 86 -19.43 -3.53 17.06
C GLY A 86 -19.34 -2.16 16.41
N SER A 87 -18.69 -1.17 17.05
CA SER A 87 -18.67 0.21 16.56
C SER A 87 -17.67 0.46 15.44
N LYS A 88 -16.67 -0.40 15.30
CA LYS A 88 -15.63 -0.28 14.26
C LYS A 88 -15.33 -1.65 13.67
N PHE A 89 -15.16 -1.67 12.36
CA PHE A 89 -14.72 -2.82 11.58
C PHE A 89 -13.38 -2.53 10.92
N PHE A 90 -12.49 -3.53 10.88
CA PHE A 90 -11.16 -3.45 10.28
C PHE A 90 -11.01 -4.62 9.31
N GLN A 91 -10.71 -4.35 8.06
CA GLN A 91 -10.56 -5.39 7.04
C GLN A 91 -9.35 -6.31 7.31
N SER A 92 -8.30 -5.78 7.94
CA SER A 92 -7.12 -6.54 8.33
C SER A 92 -6.56 -6.04 9.65
N GLY A 93 -5.76 -6.86 10.33
CA GLY A 93 -5.03 -6.51 11.54
C GLY A 93 -3.66 -7.17 11.56
N ILE A 94 -2.71 -6.54 12.27
CA ILE A 94 -1.38 -7.09 12.51
C ILE A 94 -1.28 -7.43 13.98
N ASP A 95 -0.95 -8.67 14.31
CA ASP A 95 -0.65 -9.07 15.68
C ASP A 95 0.75 -8.55 16.08
N MET A 96 0.77 -7.52 16.91
CA MET A 96 2.01 -6.88 17.36
C MET A 96 2.85 -7.78 18.26
N ALA A 97 2.26 -8.77 18.94
CA ALA A 97 3.01 -9.71 19.77
C ALA A 97 3.83 -10.70 18.92
N THR A 98 3.32 -11.03 17.73
CA THR A 98 4.04 -11.87 16.77
C THR A 98 4.86 -11.06 15.79
N ALA A 99 4.56 -9.77 15.59
CA ALA A 99 5.28 -8.86 14.70
C ALA A 99 6.77 -8.69 15.08
N SER A 100 7.11 -8.67 16.37
CA SER A 100 8.50 -8.61 16.84
C SER A 100 9.29 -9.93 16.62
N GLN A 101 8.60 -11.04 16.39
CA GLN A 101 9.21 -12.28 15.89
C GLN A 101 9.20 -12.35 14.35
N SER A 102 8.38 -11.54 13.70
CA SER A 102 8.27 -11.47 12.24
C SER A 102 9.28 -10.52 11.59
N GLU A 103 9.99 -9.67 12.33
CA GLU A 103 11.16 -8.96 11.79
C GLU A 103 12.30 -9.93 11.45
N GLN A 104 12.42 -11.05 12.17
CA GLN A 104 13.25 -12.19 11.75
C GLN A 104 12.53 -13.13 10.78
N ALA A 105 11.19 -13.12 10.73
CA ALA A 105 10.36 -13.92 9.83
C ALA A 105 9.92 -13.14 8.58
N ALA A 106 9.99 -11.79 8.55
CA ALA A 106 9.77 -11.00 7.33
C ALA A 106 10.83 -11.30 6.27
N GLY A 107 12.07 -11.64 6.68
CA GLY A 107 13.07 -12.27 5.81
C GLY A 107 12.69 -13.68 5.37
N ALA A 108 11.82 -14.39 6.13
CA ALA A 108 11.39 -15.75 5.83
C ALA A 108 9.99 -15.82 5.19
N GLN A 109 9.14 -14.80 5.35
CA GLN A 109 7.82 -14.72 4.71
C GLN A 109 7.87 -14.17 3.28
N ALA A 110 8.86 -13.33 2.94
CA ALA A 110 9.22 -13.07 1.54
C ALA A 110 9.47 -14.38 0.78
N SER A 111 10.07 -15.37 1.47
CA SER A 111 10.35 -16.69 0.90
C SER A 111 9.12 -17.59 0.72
N GLN A 112 7.98 -17.34 1.39
CA GLN A 112 6.80 -18.21 1.26
C GLN A 112 5.77 -17.70 0.23
N ALA A 113 5.66 -16.38 0.03
CA ALA A 113 4.82 -15.84 -1.04
C ALA A 113 5.45 -16.08 -2.42
N ASP A 114 6.77 -16.09 -2.48
CA ASP A 114 7.53 -16.34 -3.71
C ASP A 114 7.66 -17.84 -4.06
N ALA A 115 7.32 -18.76 -3.15
CA ALA A 115 7.36 -20.22 -3.40
C ALA A 115 6.44 -20.67 -4.54
N ASN A 116 5.42 -19.88 -4.89
CA ASN A 116 4.49 -20.18 -5.98
C ASN A 116 4.80 -19.43 -7.29
N VAL A 117 5.82 -18.57 -7.33
CA VAL A 117 6.22 -17.88 -8.54
C VAL A 117 6.94 -18.86 -9.47
N PRO A 118 6.47 -19.07 -10.71
CA PRO A 118 7.14 -19.95 -11.66
C PRO A 118 8.57 -19.47 -11.92
N LYS A 119 9.50 -20.41 -11.99
CA LYS A 119 10.89 -20.07 -12.27
C LYS A 119 11.14 -19.92 -13.76
N SER A 120 12.09 -19.07 -14.12
CA SER A 120 12.51 -18.79 -15.51
C SER A 120 14.01 -18.53 -15.57
N ASP A 121 14.62 -18.73 -16.73
CA ASP A 121 16.01 -18.34 -16.97
C ASP A 121 16.16 -16.82 -17.08
N LYS A 122 15.10 -16.12 -17.50
CA LYS A 122 14.98 -14.67 -17.56
C LYS A 122 13.62 -14.26 -17.01
N PRO A 123 13.49 -14.02 -15.69
CA PRO A 123 12.24 -13.64 -15.09
C PRO A 123 11.62 -12.38 -15.72
N LYS A 124 10.33 -12.45 -15.99
CA LYS A 124 9.52 -11.30 -16.41
C LYS A 124 9.02 -10.59 -15.17
N VAL A 125 9.35 -9.31 -15.03
CA VAL A 125 9.04 -8.51 -13.83
C VAL A 125 8.24 -7.28 -14.26
N GLU A 126 7.01 -7.21 -13.81
CA GLU A 126 6.07 -6.15 -14.16
C GLU A 126 5.53 -5.48 -12.90
N LEU A 127 5.89 -4.22 -12.66
CA LEU A 127 5.32 -3.42 -11.58
C LEU A 127 4.18 -2.58 -12.13
N PHE A 128 2.96 -2.85 -11.67
CA PHE A 128 1.76 -2.08 -12.02
C PHE A 128 1.57 -0.94 -11.03
N VAL A 129 1.49 0.28 -11.55
CA VAL A 129 1.37 1.50 -10.75
C VAL A 129 0.32 2.46 -11.32
N MET A 130 -0.07 3.44 -10.50
CA MET A 130 -0.67 4.70 -10.91
C MET A 130 0.38 5.80 -10.69
N THR A 131 0.60 6.65 -11.67
CA THR A 131 1.74 7.60 -11.68
C THR A 131 1.73 8.62 -10.54
N HIS A 132 0.58 8.89 -9.95
CA HIS A 132 0.41 9.81 -8.81
C HIS A 132 0.02 9.11 -7.51
N CYS A 133 -0.05 7.77 -7.49
CA CYS A 133 -0.27 7.02 -6.25
C CYS A 133 0.97 7.12 -5.34
N PRO A 134 0.84 7.64 -4.11
CA PRO A 134 1.98 7.75 -3.20
C PRO A 134 2.73 6.44 -2.97
N TYR A 135 2.01 5.33 -2.87
CA TYR A 135 2.59 4.00 -2.69
C TYR A 135 3.10 3.38 -3.99
N GLY A 136 2.53 3.76 -5.14
CA GLY A 136 3.08 3.46 -6.46
C GLY A 136 4.47 4.08 -6.62
N LEU A 137 4.60 5.37 -6.31
CA LEU A 137 5.87 6.09 -6.30
C LEU A 137 6.90 5.50 -5.32
N GLN A 138 6.44 5.06 -4.13
CA GLN A 138 7.29 4.34 -3.18
C GLN A 138 7.86 3.06 -3.80
N ALA A 139 6.99 2.26 -4.43
CA ALA A 139 7.38 1.00 -5.06
C ALA A 139 8.32 1.20 -6.24
N GLU A 140 8.08 2.21 -7.08
CA GLU A 140 9.00 2.57 -8.17
C GLU A 140 10.39 2.94 -7.64
N LYS A 141 10.47 3.79 -6.61
CA LYS A 141 11.76 4.14 -5.97
C LYS A 141 12.50 2.92 -5.41
N GLY A 142 11.78 1.93 -4.93
CA GLY A 142 12.36 0.69 -4.43
C GLY A 142 12.82 -0.27 -5.54
N ILE A 143 12.06 -0.38 -6.65
CA ILE A 143 12.35 -1.36 -7.69
C ILE A 143 13.34 -0.84 -8.74
N LEU A 144 13.38 0.45 -9.04
CA LEU A 144 14.27 1.00 -10.07
C LEU A 144 15.76 0.67 -9.85
N PRO A 145 16.30 0.72 -8.60
CA PRO A 145 17.65 0.24 -8.33
C PRO A 145 17.85 -1.25 -8.64
N VAL A 146 16.81 -2.07 -8.46
CA VAL A 146 16.88 -3.52 -8.75
C VAL A 146 16.89 -3.75 -10.26
N PHE A 147 16.07 -3.02 -11.03
CA PHE A 147 16.09 -3.07 -12.48
C PHE A 147 17.48 -2.68 -13.03
N ALA A 148 18.07 -1.63 -12.47
CA ALA A 148 19.43 -1.24 -12.83
C ALA A 148 20.47 -2.30 -12.46
N ALA A 149 20.35 -2.95 -11.29
CA ALA A 149 21.28 -3.98 -10.81
C ALA A 149 21.21 -5.27 -11.64
N LEU A 150 20.00 -5.73 -11.99
CA LEU A 150 19.79 -6.97 -12.73
C LEU A 150 19.90 -6.79 -14.24
N GLY A 151 19.65 -5.59 -14.75
CA GLY A 151 19.83 -5.22 -16.15
C GLY A 151 19.17 -6.21 -17.14
N ASP A 152 19.95 -6.76 -18.04
CA ASP A 152 19.51 -7.68 -19.08
C ASP A 152 19.15 -9.10 -18.59
N LYS A 153 19.39 -9.41 -17.31
CA LYS A 153 19.07 -10.71 -16.70
C LYS A 153 17.56 -10.92 -16.52
N ILE A 154 16.81 -9.84 -16.49
CA ILE A 154 15.35 -9.86 -16.36
C ILE A 154 14.66 -9.15 -17.53
N ASP A 155 13.37 -9.43 -17.73
CA ASP A 155 12.48 -8.67 -18.61
C ASP A 155 11.64 -7.75 -17.73
N ALA A 156 12.19 -6.56 -17.43
CA ALA A 156 11.62 -5.61 -16.47
C ALA A 156 10.77 -4.54 -17.15
N SER A 157 9.62 -4.22 -16.56
CA SER A 157 8.82 -3.09 -17.03
C SER A 157 7.94 -2.49 -15.94
N ILE A 158 7.81 -1.16 -15.96
CA ILE A 158 6.74 -0.46 -15.27
C ILE A 158 5.50 -0.49 -16.17
N LYS A 159 4.36 -0.85 -15.61
CA LYS A 159 3.05 -0.96 -16.24
C LYS A 159 2.02 -0.11 -15.50
N PHE A 160 0.86 0.09 -16.10
CA PHE A 160 -0.17 0.91 -15.48
C PHE A 160 -1.42 0.11 -15.16
N VAL A 161 -2.02 0.44 -14.02
CA VAL A 161 -3.31 -0.12 -13.57
C VAL A 161 -4.41 0.28 -14.54
N SER A 162 -5.47 -0.52 -14.64
CA SER A 162 -6.54 -0.38 -15.64
C SER A 162 -7.50 0.79 -15.42
N TYR A 163 -7.26 1.64 -14.41
CA TYR A 163 -8.10 2.79 -14.07
C TYR A 163 -7.26 3.92 -13.45
N PHE A 164 -7.83 5.13 -13.40
CA PHE A 164 -7.23 6.34 -12.83
C PHE A 164 -7.97 6.74 -11.55
N MET A 165 -7.24 7.25 -10.55
CA MET A 165 -7.79 7.71 -9.28
C MET A 165 -7.38 9.13 -8.89
N HIS A 166 -6.32 9.68 -9.50
CA HIS A 166 -5.75 10.97 -9.11
C HIS A 166 -6.01 12.07 -10.15
N GLY A 167 -7.11 11.92 -10.92
CA GLY A 167 -7.58 12.93 -11.87
C GLY A 167 -6.77 13.02 -13.16
N ASP A 168 -7.01 14.11 -13.91
CA ASP A 168 -6.45 14.32 -15.25
C ASP A 168 -4.91 14.34 -15.28
N GLN A 169 -4.29 14.77 -14.21
CA GLN A 169 -2.82 14.78 -14.11
C GLN A 169 -2.23 13.36 -14.17
N GLU A 170 -2.89 12.38 -13.56
CA GLU A 170 -2.45 10.98 -13.60
C GLU A 170 -2.64 10.39 -14.99
N GLU A 171 -3.79 10.65 -15.63
CA GLU A 171 -4.06 10.20 -16.98
C GLU A 171 -3.02 10.76 -17.97
N GLN A 172 -2.78 12.08 -17.90
CA GLN A 172 -1.81 12.75 -18.76
C GLN A 172 -0.40 12.22 -18.57
N GLU A 173 0.02 12.01 -17.31
CA GLU A 173 1.34 11.49 -17.01
C GLU A 173 1.47 10.02 -17.43
N THR A 174 0.44 9.22 -17.26
CA THR A 174 0.42 7.84 -17.77
C THR A 174 0.61 7.82 -19.29
N TYR A 175 -0.04 8.73 -20.03
CA TYR A 175 0.14 8.85 -21.48
C TYR A 175 1.55 9.32 -21.86
N ASN A 176 2.16 10.21 -21.11
CA ASN A 176 3.56 10.58 -21.29
C ASN A 176 4.47 9.36 -21.12
N GLN A 177 4.30 8.63 -20.00
CA GLN A 177 5.16 7.50 -19.68
C GLN A 177 5.01 6.32 -20.63
N VAL A 178 3.80 5.96 -21.07
CA VAL A 178 3.65 4.90 -22.09
C VAL A 178 4.31 5.31 -23.41
N CYS A 179 4.22 6.57 -23.79
CA CYS A 179 4.85 7.09 -25.00
C CYS A 179 6.37 7.10 -24.93
N ILE A 180 6.95 7.54 -23.80
CA ILE A 180 8.40 7.52 -23.61
C ILE A 180 8.90 6.07 -23.61
N ARG A 181 8.24 5.18 -22.87
CA ARG A 181 8.59 3.76 -22.80
C ARG A 181 8.55 3.08 -24.18
N GLN A 182 7.53 3.37 -25.00
CA GLN A 182 7.35 2.69 -26.26
C GLN A 182 8.19 3.29 -27.40
N GLU A 183 8.36 4.60 -27.44
CA GLU A 183 8.98 5.25 -28.59
C GLU A 183 10.36 5.84 -28.31
N GLN A 184 10.73 5.95 -27.02
CA GLN A 184 12.01 6.51 -26.58
C GLN A 184 12.58 5.71 -25.39
N ALA A 185 12.51 4.36 -25.47
CA ALA A 185 12.81 3.44 -24.37
C ALA A 185 14.14 3.73 -23.64
N ALA A 186 15.20 4.10 -24.38
CA ALA A 186 16.49 4.44 -23.79
C ALA A 186 16.48 5.69 -22.86
N LYS A 187 15.37 6.43 -22.85
CA LYS A 187 15.18 7.62 -22.01
C LYS A 187 14.30 7.34 -20.80
N PHE A 188 13.62 6.20 -20.78
CA PHE A 188 12.54 5.94 -19.83
C PHE A 188 13.06 5.81 -18.40
N ASP A 189 14.13 5.07 -18.17
CA ASP A 189 14.71 4.90 -16.83
C ASP A 189 15.20 6.23 -16.25
N ALA A 190 15.87 7.05 -17.05
CA ALA A 190 16.31 8.37 -16.63
C ALA A 190 15.12 9.30 -16.32
N TYR A 191 14.05 9.20 -17.12
CA TYR A 191 12.81 9.92 -16.89
C TYR A 191 12.15 9.49 -15.57
N LEU A 192 11.95 8.20 -15.33
CA LEU A 192 11.33 7.67 -14.10
C LEU A 192 12.12 8.05 -12.85
N ASN A 193 13.45 7.86 -12.86
CA ASN A 193 14.30 8.23 -11.73
C ASN A 193 14.20 9.71 -11.36
N CYS A 194 13.97 10.59 -12.34
CA CYS A 194 13.67 12.00 -12.07
C CYS A 194 12.25 12.17 -11.56
N PHE A 195 11.26 11.56 -12.24
CA PHE A 195 9.84 11.81 -11.98
C PHE A 195 9.40 11.38 -10.58
N VAL A 196 9.84 10.22 -10.09
CA VAL A 196 9.52 9.75 -8.74
C VAL A 196 10.05 10.65 -7.63
N ILE A 197 11.02 11.52 -7.95
CA ILE A 197 11.60 12.49 -7.01
C ILE A 197 10.97 13.86 -7.17
N GLU A 198 10.89 14.37 -8.39
CA GLU A 198 10.55 15.77 -8.66
C GLU A 198 9.04 15.98 -8.88
N GLY A 199 8.32 14.99 -9.42
CA GLY A 199 6.90 15.11 -9.79
C GLY A 199 6.63 16.07 -10.95
N ASP A 200 7.67 16.53 -11.65
CA ASP A 200 7.58 17.49 -12.76
C ASP A 200 7.92 16.80 -14.08
N SER A 201 6.89 16.42 -14.84
CA SER A 201 7.02 15.73 -16.12
C SER A 201 7.85 16.52 -17.14
N ALA A 202 7.68 17.84 -17.22
CA ALA A 202 8.37 18.67 -18.21
C ALA A 202 9.86 18.78 -17.89
N LYS A 203 10.18 19.00 -16.61
CA LYS A 203 11.55 19.04 -16.12
C LYS A 203 12.25 17.71 -16.35
N CYS A 204 11.60 16.60 -16.00
CA CYS A 204 12.16 15.26 -16.12
C CYS A 204 12.33 14.81 -17.59
N ALA A 205 11.39 15.16 -18.46
CA ALA A 205 11.56 14.93 -19.91
C ALA A 205 12.78 15.66 -20.46
N ALA A 206 13.00 16.91 -20.04
CA ALA A 206 14.17 17.68 -20.47
C ALA A 206 15.48 17.06 -19.92
N GLN A 207 15.51 16.68 -18.64
CA GLN A 207 16.70 16.06 -18.02
C GLN A 207 17.04 14.69 -18.64
N ALA A 208 16.04 13.88 -18.97
CA ALA A 208 16.22 12.57 -19.61
C ALA A 208 16.56 12.70 -21.11
N GLY A 209 16.49 13.89 -21.67
CA GLY A 209 16.70 14.13 -23.12
C GLY A 209 15.60 13.51 -23.97
N VAL A 210 14.36 13.51 -23.49
CA VAL A 210 13.18 13.09 -24.25
C VAL A 210 12.90 14.10 -25.37
N ASP A 211 12.71 13.59 -26.59
CA ASP A 211 12.28 14.40 -27.73
C ASP A 211 10.83 14.84 -27.52
N LYS A 212 10.63 16.12 -27.24
CA LYS A 212 9.32 16.70 -26.94
C LYS A 212 8.37 16.61 -28.12
N ALA A 213 8.84 16.75 -29.35
CA ALA A 213 7.98 16.72 -30.55
C ALA A 213 7.44 15.29 -30.76
N LYS A 214 8.30 14.28 -30.64
CA LYS A 214 7.91 12.87 -30.66
C LYS A 214 6.93 12.54 -29.53
N LEU A 215 7.22 12.98 -28.30
CA LEU A 215 6.33 12.75 -27.17
C LEU A 215 4.95 13.34 -27.41
N THR A 216 4.86 14.61 -27.82
CA THR A 216 3.58 15.28 -28.10
C THR A 216 2.80 14.55 -29.20
N SER A 217 3.48 14.16 -30.29
CA SER A 217 2.85 13.41 -31.39
C SER A 217 2.33 12.04 -30.95
N CYS A 218 3.13 11.31 -30.13
CA CYS A 218 2.73 10.02 -29.60
C CYS A 218 1.52 10.14 -28.65
N VAL A 219 1.55 11.09 -27.73
CA VAL A 219 0.45 11.32 -26.77
C VAL A 219 -0.86 11.60 -27.52
N ALA A 220 -0.82 12.43 -28.56
CA ALA A 220 -1.99 12.75 -29.34
C ALA A 220 -2.56 11.58 -30.17
N ALA A 221 -1.70 10.67 -30.66
CA ALA A 221 -2.08 9.67 -31.65
C ALA A 221 -2.11 8.21 -31.11
N LYS A 222 -1.30 7.85 -30.12
CA LYS A 222 -1.02 6.45 -29.78
C LYS A 222 -1.12 6.11 -28.29
N ALA A 223 -1.04 7.09 -27.38
CA ALA A 223 -0.95 6.85 -25.95
C ALA A 223 -2.09 6.00 -25.43
N LYS A 224 -3.32 6.24 -25.89
CA LYS A 224 -4.51 5.47 -25.49
C LYS A 224 -4.40 3.99 -25.87
N ASP A 225 -3.87 3.67 -27.02
CA ASP A 225 -3.69 2.28 -27.46
C ASP A 225 -2.58 1.59 -26.67
N TYR A 226 -1.49 2.29 -26.36
CA TYR A 226 -0.42 1.78 -25.51
C TYR A 226 -0.92 1.53 -24.09
N TYR A 227 -1.65 2.49 -23.50
CA TYR A 227 -2.27 2.31 -22.20
C TYR A 227 -3.30 1.18 -22.18
N LYS A 228 -4.12 1.03 -23.23
CA LYS A 228 -5.09 -0.07 -23.35
C LYS A 228 -4.42 -1.43 -23.26
N SER A 229 -3.21 -1.58 -23.80
CA SER A 229 -2.44 -2.82 -23.71
C SER A 229 -2.03 -3.12 -22.26
N ASP A 230 -1.57 -2.11 -21.52
CA ASP A 230 -1.25 -2.26 -20.10
C ASP A 230 -2.52 -2.53 -19.26
N SER A 231 -3.60 -1.83 -19.55
CA SER A 231 -4.91 -2.02 -18.89
C SER A 231 -5.43 -3.44 -19.06
N ALA A 232 -5.36 -3.99 -20.29
CA ALA A 232 -5.77 -5.37 -20.55
C ALA A 232 -4.90 -6.39 -19.79
N LEU A 233 -3.59 -6.13 -19.73
CA LEU A 233 -2.66 -6.97 -18.98
C LEU A 233 -2.90 -6.88 -17.47
N SER A 234 -3.12 -5.68 -16.94
CA SER A 234 -3.51 -5.43 -15.55
C SER A 234 -4.74 -6.25 -15.17
N GLN A 235 -5.78 -6.21 -15.98
CA GLN A 235 -7.01 -6.98 -15.77
C GLN A 235 -6.76 -8.49 -15.84
N SER A 236 -5.94 -8.96 -16.79
CA SER A 236 -5.64 -10.39 -16.96
C SER A 236 -4.89 -11.00 -15.76
N TYR A 237 -4.11 -10.19 -15.06
CA TYR A 237 -3.42 -10.60 -13.82
C TYR A 237 -4.25 -10.34 -12.56
N GLY A 238 -5.48 -9.84 -12.67
CA GLY A 238 -6.32 -9.49 -11.52
C GLY A 238 -5.71 -8.38 -10.66
N VAL A 239 -5.05 -7.40 -11.29
CA VAL A 239 -4.46 -6.25 -10.58
C VAL A 239 -5.58 -5.33 -10.11
N GLU A 240 -5.75 -5.22 -8.78
CA GLU A 240 -6.81 -4.43 -8.15
C GLU A 240 -6.32 -3.09 -7.58
N GLY A 241 -5.00 -2.85 -7.57
CA GLY A 241 -4.45 -1.64 -6.96
C GLY A 241 -3.02 -1.30 -7.37
N SER A 242 -2.59 -0.13 -6.92
CA SER A 242 -1.24 0.39 -7.08
C SER A 242 -0.55 0.50 -5.72
N PRO A 243 0.67 -0.04 -5.57
CA PRO A 243 1.42 -0.86 -6.53
C PRO A 243 1.00 -2.35 -6.49
N THR A 244 1.14 -3.05 -7.61
CA THR A 244 1.10 -4.52 -7.67
C THR A 244 2.31 -5.03 -8.45
N LEU A 245 3.12 -5.88 -7.84
CA LEU A 245 4.25 -6.55 -8.50
C LEU A 245 3.79 -7.90 -9.06
N VAL A 246 4.12 -8.17 -10.32
CA VAL A 246 3.87 -9.45 -10.98
C VAL A 246 5.21 -10.01 -11.46
N ILE A 247 5.54 -11.24 -11.07
CA ILE A 247 6.76 -11.94 -11.50
C ILE A 247 6.34 -13.23 -12.21
N ASN A 248 6.77 -13.42 -13.43
CA ASN A 248 6.43 -14.57 -14.27
C ASN A 248 4.93 -14.88 -14.32
N GLY A 249 4.09 -13.83 -14.32
CA GLY A 249 2.63 -13.92 -14.41
C GLY A 249 1.89 -14.12 -13.08
N VAL A 250 2.61 -14.14 -11.96
CA VAL A 250 2.03 -14.32 -10.61
C VAL A 250 2.28 -13.08 -9.77
N GLN A 251 1.25 -12.59 -9.05
CA GLN A 251 1.41 -11.47 -8.13
C GLN A 251 2.34 -11.86 -6.96
N SER A 252 3.30 -10.98 -6.66
CA SER A 252 4.25 -11.11 -5.56
C SER A 252 3.94 -10.12 -4.44
N SER A 253 4.15 -10.55 -3.20
CA SER A 253 3.98 -9.75 -1.99
C SER A 253 5.29 -9.20 -1.44
N ALA A 254 6.36 -9.14 -2.24
CA ALA A 254 7.66 -8.61 -1.82
C ALA A 254 7.53 -7.20 -1.21
N GLY A 255 8.36 -6.92 -0.21
CA GLY A 255 8.45 -5.59 0.40
C GLY A 255 8.85 -4.52 -0.63
N ARG A 256 8.59 -3.24 -0.32
CA ARG A 256 8.80 -2.13 -1.27
C ARG A 256 10.19 -1.49 -1.18
N ASP A 257 11.11 -2.11 -0.45
CA ASP A 257 12.52 -1.75 -0.44
C ASP A 257 13.30 -2.54 -1.50
N ALA A 258 14.46 -2.02 -1.90
CA ALA A 258 15.25 -2.59 -2.98
C ALA A 258 15.79 -4.00 -2.65
N ALA A 259 16.14 -4.28 -1.39
CA ALA A 259 16.64 -5.58 -0.98
C ALA A 259 15.54 -6.65 -1.07
N SER A 260 14.31 -6.32 -0.61
CA SER A 260 13.14 -7.21 -0.69
C SER A 260 12.74 -7.51 -2.14
N TYR A 261 12.71 -6.49 -3.00
CA TYR A 261 12.45 -6.69 -4.44
C TYR A 261 13.53 -7.55 -5.11
N LEU A 262 14.82 -7.30 -4.81
CA LEU A 262 15.89 -8.10 -5.35
C LEU A 262 15.73 -9.57 -4.93
N ALA A 263 15.46 -9.83 -3.66
CA ALA A 263 15.29 -11.19 -3.14
C ALA A 263 14.11 -11.92 -3.83
N GLY A 264 12.94 -11.26 -3.95
CA GLY A 264 11.76 -11.84 -4.59
C GLY A 264 11.98 -12.13 -6.08
N ILE A 265 12.60 -11.22 -6.81
CA ILE A 265 12.91 -11.40 -8.23
C ILE A 265 13.95 -12.49 -8.41
N CYS A 266 14.99 -12.53 -7.56
CA CYS A 266 16.04 -13.53 -7.63
C CYS A 266 15.56 -14.95 -7.29
N ALA A 267 14.54 -15.11 -6.46
CA ALA A 267 13.90 -16.39 -6.20
C ALA A 267 13.20 -16.98 -7.44
N ALA A 268 12.83 -16.13 -8.41
CA ALA A 268 12.16 -16.53 -9.65
C ALA A 268 13.09 -17.00 -10.78
N PHE A 269 14.40 -17.00 -10.57
CA PHE A 269 15.34 -17.61 -11.53
C PHE A 269 15.40 -19.12 -11.37
N ASN A 270 15.57 -19.86 -12.49
CA ASN A 270 16.01 -21.26 -12.47
C ASN A 270 17.38 -21.39 -11.82
N ASN A 271 18.31 -20.52 -12.26
CA ASN A 271 19.66 -20.40 -11.69
C ASN A 271 19.89 -18.90 -11.42
N ALA A 272 20.00 -18.53 -10.14
CA ALA A 272 20.21 -17.14 -9.75
C ALA A 272 21.48 -16.57 -10.41
N SER A 273 21.37 -15.41 -11.01
CA SER A 273 22.50 -14.71 -11.61
C SER A 273 23.43 -14.13 -10.54
N ALA A 274 24.69 -13.83 -10.91
CA ALA A 274 25.66 -13.27 -9.97
C ALA A 274 25.19 -11.92 -9.39
N GLU A 275 24.40 -11.17 -10.14
CA GLU A 275 23.82 -9.87 -9.75
C GLU A 275 22.87 -10.01 -8.55
N CYS A 276 22.31 -11.21 -8.31
CA CYS A 276 21.48 -11.49 -7.13
C CYS A 276 22.27 -11.43 -5.80
N GLY A 277 23.58 -11.46 -5.85
CA GLY A 277 24.44 -11.28 -4.68
C GLY A 277 24.69 -9.82 -4.29
N GLN A 278 24.15 -8.85 -5.02
CA GLN A 278 24.33 -7.44 -4.71
C GLN A 278 23.61 -7.07 -3.40
N GLN A 279 24.22 -6.14 -2.66
CA GLN A 279 23.63 -5.59 -1.45
C GLN A 279 22.92 -4.27 -1.79
N LEU A 280 21.59 -4.30 -1.82
CA LEU A 280 20.76 -3.14 -2.02
C LEU A 280 20.15 -2.67 -0.67
N SER A 281 19.62 -1.44 -0.66
CA SER A 281 19.03 -0.86 0.56
C SER A 281 17.81 -1.63 1.03
N SER A 282 17.76 -1.96 2.32
CA SER A 282 16.58 -2.48 3.01
C SER A 282 15.71 -1.36 3.63
N ALA A 283 16.12 -0.09 3.49
CA ALA A 283 15.30 1.02 3.91
C ALA A 283 14.18 1.26 2.88
N SER A 284 12.94 1.20 3.32
CA SER A 284 11.79 1.51 2.47
C SER A 284 11.80 2.99 2.06
N PRO A 285 11.68 3.32 0.77
CA PRO A 285 11.51 4.70 0.35
C PRO A 285 10.24 5.33 0.95
N ALA A 286 10.26 6.63 1.19
CA ALA A 286 9.06 7.35 1.63
C ALA A 286 7.96 7.30 0.56
N ALA A 287 6.69 7.29 0.99
CA ALA A 287 5.56 7.39 0.08
C ALA A 287 5.50 8.77 -0.61
N GLY A 288 4.92 8.82 -1.81
CA GLY A 288 4.83 10.05 -2.62
C GLY A 288 6.14 10.44 -3.29
N PHE A 289 6.17 11.65 -3.84
CA PHE A 289 7.36 12.22 -4.47
C PHE A 289 8.45 12.56 -3.46
N GLY A 290 9.70 12.61 -3.93
CA GLY A 290 10.84 13.02 -3.13
C GLY A 290 11.78 11.89 -2.72
N ALA A 291 13.03 12.27 -2.40
CA ALA A 291 14.07 11.37 -1.92
C ALA A 291 14.00 11.27 -0.39
N GLY A 292 13.30 10.31 0.14
CA GLY A 292 13.21 10.07 1.58
C GLY A 292 13.12 8.59 1.87
N VAL A 293 13.34 8.22 3.13
CA VAL A 293 13.04 6.88 3.65
C VAL A 293 11.84 6.96 4.60
N ASP A 294 11.02 5.94 4.58
CA ASP A 294 9.89 5.84 5.49
C ASP A 294 10.39 5.49 6.88
N SER A 295 10.14 6.40 7.83
CA SER A 295 10.52 6.20 9.24
C SER A 295 9.43 5.45 10.04
N SER A 296 8.27 5.19 9.43
CA SER A 296 7.08 4.67 10.13
C SER A 296 6.85 3.16 9.96
N GLY A 297 7.55 2.50 9.05
CA GLY A 297 7.39 1.06 8.81
C GLY A 297 5.99 0.60 8.36
N ALA A 298 5.11 1.53 8.01
CA ALA A 298 3.72 1.22 7.69
C ALA A 298 3.54 0.81 6.23
N ALA A 299 3.19 -0.44 6.01
CA ALA A 299 2.67 -0.92 4.73
C ALA A 299 1.22 -0.43 4.56
N ALA A 300 1.03 0.78 4.01
CA ALA A 300 -0.28 1.24 3.60
C ALA A 300 -0.42 1.16 2.08
N GLY A 301 -1.57 0.70 1.59
CA GLY A 301 -1.94 0.70 0.18
C GLY A 301 -2.91 1.84 -0.13
N CYS A 302 -3.03 2.25 -1.40
CA CYS A 302 -4.12 3.11 -1.80
C CYS A 302 -5.43 2.33 -1.63
N ALA A 303 -6.36 2.87 -0.84
CA ALA A 303 -7.69 2.28 -0.71
C ALA A 303 -8.42 2.35 -2.06
N THR A 304 -9.14 1.28 -2.39
CA THR A 304 -10.08 1.30 -3.52
C THR A 304 -11.11 2.41 -3.34
N PRO A 305 -11.59 3.04 -4.43
CA PRO A 305 -12.66 4.03 -4.34
C PRO A 305 -13.92 3.42 -3.71
N GLN A 306 -14.56 4.19 -2.83
CA GLN A 306 -15.89 3.89 -2.32
C GLN A 306 -16.93 4.12 -3.40
#